data_d3d4598576f3b779c6d4a8486f5bc52b
#
_entry.id   d3d4598576f3b779c6d4a8486f5bc52b
#
_cell.length_a   1.000
_cell.length_b   1.000
_cell.length_c   1.000
_cell.angle_alpha   90.00
_cell.angle_beta   90.00
_cell.angle_gamma   90.00
#
_symmetry.space_group_name_H-M   'P 1'
#
loop_
_entity.id
_entity.type
_entity.pdbx_description
1 polymer ?
#
loop_
_entity_poly.entity_id
_entity_poly.type
_entity_poly.pdbx_seq_one_letter_code
_entity_poly.pdbx_strand_id
1 'polypeptide(L)'
;RVGVIDEGGVNNNNNNINFIPAENYSIIQKIKQQDLFINIASMQEMDLPIVNNYLRFMRDERHNSPLFYCCNRISKRLPDGGVICFDDYGWRADDTIIFDELCEWYQRYPKTVPFGWRDFDSPIRYKLVYLNSR
;
A
#
# COMPACT_ATOMS: atom_id res chain seq x y z
N ARG A 1 18.13 -10.36 10.81
CA ARG A 1 18.87 -9.08 10.96
C ARG A 1 18.03 -7.98 10.33
N VAL A 2 18.00 -6.82 10.96
CA VAL A 2 17.26 -5.64 10.51
C VAL A 2 18.29 -4.58 10.11
N GLY A 3 18.10 -3.95 8.97
CA GLY A 3 18.96 -2.85 8.50
C GLY A 3 18.14 -1.65 8.09
N VAL A 4 18.73 -0.47 8.19
CA VAL A 4 18.20 0.77 7.61
C VAL A 4 19.03 1.08 6.38
N ILE A 5 18.37 1.37 5.27
CA ILE A 5 19.03 1.79 4.03
C ILE A 5 18.94 3.32 3.99
N ASP A 6 20.11 3.98 4.02
CA ASP A 6 20.25 5.42 3.84
C ASP A 6 20.78 5.76 2.44
N GLU A 7 21.03 7.03 2.18
CA GLU A 7 21.51 7.52 0.88
C GLU A 7 22.87 6.92 0.45
N GLY A 8 23.62 6.29 1.36
CA GLY A 8 24.94 5.68 1.11
C GLY A 8 24.93 4.37 0.34
N GLY A 9 23.78 3.83 0.00
CA GLY A 9 23.66 2.65 -0.87
C GLY A 9 22.91 1.48 -0.26
N VAL A 10 22.48 0.57 -1.12
CA VAL A 10 21.92 -0.73 -0.73
C VAL A 10 23.03 -1.52 -0.03
N ASN A 11 22.98 -1.56 1.29
CA ASN A 11 23.92 -2.35 2.05
C ASN A 11 23.67 -3.83 1.73
N ASN A 12 24.58 -4.45 0.98
CA ASN A 12 24.52 -5.87 0.59
C ASN A 12 24.70 -6.83 1.80
N ASN A 13 24.49 -6.33 3.01
CA ASN A 13 24.43 -7.18 4.17
C ASN A 13 23.18 -8.08 4.03
N ASN A 14 23.33 -9.36 4.31
CA ASN A 14 22.28 -10.40 4.32
C ASN A 14 21.19 -10.10 5.39
N ASN A 15 20.64 -8.89 5.38
CA ASN A 15 19.54 -8.51 6.25
C ASN A 15 18.23 -8.98 5.63
N ASN A 16 17.41 -9.66 6.41
CA ASN A 16 16.10 -10.15 5.95
C ASN A 16 15.03 -9.04 5.92
N ILE A 17 15.26 -7.92 6.63
CA ILE A 17 14.35 -6.77 6.70
C ILE A 17 15.17 -5.49 6.56
N ASN A 18 14.72 -4.63 5.65
CA ASN A 18 15.31 -3.31 5.42
C ASN A 18 14.23 -2.24 5.60
N PHE A 19 14.56 -1.17 6.33
CA PHE A 19 13.72 0.02 6.43
C PHE A 19 14.25 1.09 5.48
N ILE A 20 13.38 1.64 4.64
CA ILE A 20 13.69 2.70 3.69
C ILE A 20 12.80 3.89 4.03
N PRO A 21 13.36 5.05 4.40
CA PRO A 21 12.57 6.26 4.60
C PRO A 21 11.80 6.62 3.31
N ALA A 22 10.57 7.13 3.47
CA ALA A 22 9.69 7.43 2.34
C ALA A 22 10.27 8.51 1.39
N GLU A 23 11.07 9.44 1.92
CA GLU A 23 11.81 10.45 1.16
C GLU A 23 12.86 9.84 0.24
N ASN A 24 13.34 8.64 0.54
CA ASN A 24 14.38 7.95 -0.25
C ASN A 24 13.76 7.06 -1.35
N TYR A 25 12.72 7.53 -2.01
CA TYR A 25 12.01 6.80 -3.07
C TYR A 25 12.94 6.31 -4.20
N SER A 26 14.03 7.05 -4.50
CA SER A 26 15.03 6.64 -5.49
C SER A 26 15.74 5.33 -5.13
N ILE A 27 15.84 5.00 -3.84
CA ILE A 27 16.40 3.73 -3.37
C ILE A 27 15.44 2.59 -3.68
N ILE A 28 14.13 2.81 -3.47
CA ILE A 28 13.09 1.82 -3.77
C ILE A 28 13.17 1.40 -5.24
N GLN A 29 13.42 2.34 -6.14
CA GLN A 29 13.56 2.06 -7.58
C GLN A 29 14.76 1.16 -7.91
N LYS A 30 15.76 1.05 -7.03
CA LYS A 30 16.94 0.19 -7.22
C LYS A 30 16.73 -1.23 -6.66
N ILE A 31 15.62 -1.47 -5.95
CA ILE A 31 15.30 -2.81 -5.44
C ILE A 31 15.04 -3.74 -6.63
N LYS A 32 15.62 -4.93 -6.55
CA LYS A 32 15.43 -5.99 -7.53
C LYS A 32 13.98 -6.49 -7.52
N GLN A 33 13.66 -7.43 -8.37
CA GLN A 33 12.36 -8.09 -8.47
C GLN A 33 11.72 -8.33 -7.09
N GLN A 34 10.45 -7.99 -6.98
CA GLN A 34 9.61 -8.27 -5.83
C GLN A 34 8.41 -9.11 -6.27
N ASP A 35 8.08 -10.11 -5.47
CA ASP A 35 6.97 -11.02 -5.76
C ASP A 35 5.68 -10.59 -5.06
N LEU A 36 5.80 -9.85 -3.96
CA LEU A 36 4.66 -9.41 -3.15
C LEU A 36 4.88 -7.98 -2.62
N PHE A 37 3.87 -7.15 -2.81
CA PHE A 37 3.72 -5.85 -2.16
C PHE A 37 2.56 -5.89 -1.17
N ILE A 38 2.70 -5.23 -0.03
CA ILE A 38 1.67 -5.14 0.99
C ILE A 38 1.48 -3.68 1.39
N ASN A 39 0.23 -3.22 1.34
CA ASN A 39 -0.18 -1.93 1.89
C ASN A 39 -1.37 -2.10 2.82
N ILE A 40 -1.24 -1.61 4.04
CA ILE A 40 -2.31 -1.62 5.04
C ILE A 40 -2.44 -0.22 5.63
N ALA A 41 -3.60 0.42 5.41
CA ALA A 41 -4.02 1.69 5.98
C ALA A 41 -3.10 2.89 5.71
N SER A 42 -2.15 2.82 4.77
CA SER A 42 -1.23 3.94 4.49
C SER A 42 -1.56 4.68 3.20
N MET A 43 -1.95 4.00 2.12
CA MET A 43 -2.31 4.68 0.85
C MET A 43 -3.54 5.58 1.00
N GLN A 44 -4.44 5.27 1.92
CA GLN A 44 -5.61 6.11 2.22
C GLN A 44 -5.25 7.48 2.83
N GLU A 45 -4.00 7.68 3.26
CA GLU A 45 -3.51 8.93 3.84
C GLU A 45 -2.67 9.75 2.82
N MET A 46 -2.59 9.28 1.58
CA MET A 46 -1.78 9.88 0.52
C MET A 46 -2.68 10.48 -0.57
N ASP A 47 -2.18 11.48 -1.28
CA ASP A 47 -2.82 11.98 -2.49
C ASP A 47 -2.81 10.94 -3.60
N LEU A 48 -3.86 10.93 -4.41
CA LEU A 48 -4.02 9.95 -5.51
C LEU A 48 -2.83 9.90 -6.48
N PRO A 49 -2.18 11.01 -6.88
CA PRO A 49 -0.98 10.96 -7.71
C PRO A 49 0.17 10.17 -7.06
N ILE A 50 0.32 10.26 -5.73
CA ILE A 50 1.35 9.52 -4.98
C ILE A 50 1.01 8.03 -5.00
N VAL A 51 -0.23 7.65 -4.71
CA VAL A 51 -0.70 6.26 -4.78
C VAL A 51 -0.43 5.68 -6.17
N ASN A 52 -0.77 6.43 -7.22
CA ASN A 52 -0.58 6.00 -8.61
C ASN A 52 0.91 5.87 -8.99
N ASN A 53 1.81 6.66 -8.39
CA ASN A 53 3.25 6.48 -8.57
C ASN A 53 3.74 5.16 -7.96
N TYR A 54 3.25 4.77 -6.78
CA TYR A 54 3.54 3.46 -6.19
C TYR A 54 3.03 2.32 -7.07
N LEU A 55 1.79 2.40 -7.55
CA LEU A 55 1.23 1.37 -8.45
C LEU A 55 2.03 1.27 -9.76
N ARG A 56 2.48 2.40 -10.32
CA ARG A 56 3.33 2.40 -11.51
C ARG A 56 4.68 1.73 -11.23
N PHE A 57 5.27 2.00 -10.08
CA PHE A 57 6.50 1.32 -9.65
C PHE A 57 6.29 -0.19 -9.50
N MET A 58 5.20 -0.62 -8.84
CA MET A 58 4.89 -2.03 -8.66
C MET A 58 4.67 -2.76 -9.99
N ARG A 59 4.19 -2.06 -11.03
CA ARG A 59 3.95 -2.59 -12.39
C ARG A 59 5.19 -2.57 -13.29
N ASP A 60 6.33 -2.16 -12.75
CA ASP A 60 7.58 -2.21 -13.53
C ASP A 60 7.87 -3.64 -13.96
N GLU A 61 8.27 -3.83 -15.22
CA GLU A 61 8.51 -5.15 -15.83
C GLU A 61 9.48 -6.03 -15.02
N ARG A 62 10.38 -5.42 -14.24
CA ARG A 62 11.31 -6.13 -13.35
C ARG A 62 10.61 -6.98 -12.30
N HIS A 63 9.36 -6.67 -11.93
CA HIS A 63 8.61 -7.38 -10.89
C HIS A 63 7.78 -8.56 -11.43
N ASN A 64 7.65 -8.67 -12.76
CA ASN A 64 7.00 -9.81 -13.41
C ASN A 64 5.59 -10.14 -12.87
N SER A 65 4.69 -9.18 -12.93
CA SER A 65 3.30 -9.29 -12.43
C SER A 65 3.26 -9.64 -10.93
N PRO A 66 3.72 -8.75 -10.08
CA PRO A 66 3.79 -9.01 -8.64
C PRO A 66 2.39 -9.09 -8.03
N LEU A 67 2.29 -9.84 -6.95
CA LEU A 67 1.11 -9.90 -6.11
C LEU A 67 1.05 -8.62 -5.25
N PHE A 68 -0.11 -7.97 -5.19
CA PHE A 68 -0.33 -6.80 -4.35
C PHE A 68 -1.51 -7.02 -3.41
N TYR A 69 -1.24 -6.97 -2.11
CA TYR A 69 -2.28 -6.92 -1.07
C TYR A 69 -2.48 -5.48 -0.62
N CYS A 70 -3.70 -4.98 -0.78
CA CYS A 70 -4.09 -3.62 -0.41
C CYS A 70 -5.29 -3.65 0.53
N CYS A 71 -5.13 -3.11 1.74
CA CYS A 71 -6.19 -3.03 2.75
C CYS A 71 -6.32 -1.57 3.22
N ASN A 72 -7.36 -0.88 2.76
CA ASN A 72 -7.58 0.53 3.03
C ASN A 72 -9.08 0.83 3.17
N ARG A 73 -9.43 2.02 3.66
CA ARG A 73 -10.82 2.51 3.65
C ARG A 73 -11.31 2.67 2.22
N ILE A 74 -12.61 2.42 2.00
CA ILE A 74 -13.25 2.68 0.70
C ILE A 74 -13.13 4.16 0.33
N SER A 75 -13.28 5.05 1.31
CA SER A 75 -13.05 6.48 1.13
C SER A 75 -12.44 7.10 2.38
N LYS A 76 -11.64 8.12 2.20
CA LYS A 76 -11.01 8.88 3.29
C LYS A 76 -10.96 10.36 2.91
N ARG A 77 -11.39 11.23 3.84
CA ARG A 77 -11.15 12.67 3.72
C ARG A 77 -9.72 12.98 4.20
N LEU A 78 -8.96 13.64 3.38
CA LEU A 78 -7.61 14.10 3.68
C LEU A 78 -7.64 15.42 4.51
N PRO A 79 -6.54 15.77 5.20
CA PRO A 79 -6.46 16.98 6.01
C PRO A 79 -6.70 18.30 5.24
N ASP A 80 -6.38 18.33 3.95
CA ASP A 80 -6.62 19.46 3.04
C ASP A 80 -8.07 19.58 2.56
N GLY A 81 -8.93 18.61 2.93
CA GLY A 81 -10.34 18.52 2.55
C GLY A 81 -10.60 17.67 1.31
N GLY A 82 -9.55 17.21 0.60
CA GLY A 82 -9.67 16.26 -0.49
C GLY A 82 -10.28 14.92 -0.03
N VAL A 83 -10.76 14.14 -0.96
CA VAL A 83 -11.27 12.79 -0.70
C VAL A 83 -10.52 11.82 -1.62
N ILE A 84 -9.96 10.78 -1.03
CA ILE A 84 -9.39 9.67 -1.77
C ILE A 84 -10.32 8.46 -1.67
N CYS A 85 -10.59 7.80 -2.80
CA CYS A 85 -11.39 6.59 -2.85
C CYS A 85 -10.54 5.40 -3.31
N PHE A 86 -10.80 4.25 -2.71
CA PHE A 86 -10.11 2.99 -3.03
C PHE A 86 -10.28 2.60 -4.51
N ASP A 87 -11.44 2.90 -5.08
CA ASP A 87 -11.74 2.59 -6.48
C ASP A 87 -11.01 3.52 -7.47
N ASP A 88 -10.56 4.70 -7.02
CA ASP A 88 -9.80 5.66 -7.83
C ASP A 88 -8.31 5.32 -7.95
N TYR A 89 -7.84 4.33 -7.18
CA TYR A 89 -6.46 3.86 -7.33
C TYR A 89 -6.26 3.32 -8.74
N GLY A 90 -5.06 3.40 -9.26
CA GLY A 90 -4.73 2.99 -10.64
C GLY A 90 -4.91 1.48 -10.92
N TRP A 91 -6.04 0.91 -10.48
CA TRP A 91 -6.45 -0.44 -10.87
C TRP A 91 -6.67 -0.50 -12.37
N ARG A 92 -6.34 -1.63 -12.99
CA ARG A 92 -6.51 -1.83 -14.42
C ARG A 92 -7.47 -2.99 -14.69
N ALA A 93 -8.15 -2.93 -15.82
CA ALA A 93 -9.09 -3.98 -16.23
C ALA A 93 -8.41 -5.33 -16.53
N ASP A 94 -7.12 -5.29 -16.85
CA ASP A 94 -6.29 -6.47 -17.11
C ASP A 94 -5.62 -7.04 -15.85
N ASP A 95 -5.77 -6.40 -14.68
CA ASP A 95 -5.31 -6.96 -13.43
C ASP A 95 -6.09 -8.23 -13.07
N THR A 96 -5.39 -9.24 -12.58
CA THR A 96 -6.03 -10.49 -12.13
C THR A 96 -6.37 -10.42 -10.66
N ILE A 97 -7.64 -10.18 -10.35
CA ILE A 97 -8.16 -10.09 -8.98
C ILE A 97 -8.32 -11.50 -8.41
N ILE A 98 -7.71 -11.78 -7.27
CA ILE A 98 -7.88 -13.02 -6.51
C ILE A 98 -9.05 -12.89 -5.55
N PHE A 99 -9.12 -11.79 -4.80
CA PHE A 99 -10.28 -11.40 -4.01
C PHE A 99 -10.36 -9.87 -3.87
N ASP A 100 -11.57 -9.38 -3.61
CA ASP A 100 -11.88 -7.96 -3.45
C ASP A 100 -13.14 -7.84 -2.60
N GLU A 101 -13.00 -7.66 -1.28
CA GLU A 101 -14.06 -7.80 -0.30
C GLU A 101 -13.96 -6.76 0.82
N LEU A 102 -15.02 -6.61 1.59
CA LEU A 102 -14.98 -5.85 2.85
C LEU A 102 -14.18 -6.62 3.90
N CYS A 103 -13.31 -5.93 4.60
CA CYS A 103 -12.54 -6.54 5.68
C CYS A 103 -13.45 -6.84 6.88
N GLU A 104 -13.70 -8.10 7.16
CA GLU A 104 -14.56 -8.50 8.28
C GLU A 104 -13.95 -8.20 9.64
N TRP A 105 -12.63 -8.20 9.73
CA TRP A 105 -11.87 -8.11 10.98
C TRP A 105 -11.52 -6.70 11.41
N TYR A 106 -11.44 -5.76 10.49
CA TYR A 106 -10.92 -4.41 10.75
C TYR A 106 -11.90 -3.33 10.32
N GLN A 107 -13.07 -3.29 10.97
CA GLN A 107 -14.10 -2.25 10.73
C GLN A 107 -14.25 -1.29 11.91
N ARG A 108 -13.60 -1.58 13.05
CA ARG A 108 -13.76 -0.84 14.31
C ARG A 108 -12.43 -0.60 14.99
N TYR A 109 -12.37 0.47 15.74
CA TYR A 109 -11.25 0.74 16.62
C TYR A 109 -11.69 0.96 18.07
N PRO A 110 -10.85 0.64 19.08
CA PRO A 110 -11.19 0.83 20.48
C PRO A 110 -11.28 2.32 20.81
N LYS A 111 -12.31 2.68 21.57
CA LYS A 111 -12.50 4.02 22.10
C LYS A 111 -12.24 3.99 23.61
N THR A 112 -11.45 4.93 24.11
CA THR A 112 -11.07 4.99 25.51
C THR A 112 -12.12 5.68 26.40
N VAL A 113 -12.86 6.66 25.87
CA VAL A 113 -13.88 7.41 26.63
C VAL A 113 -15.08 7.76 25.72
N PRO A 114 -16.29 7.30 26.06
CA PRO A 114 -16.59 6.17 26.94
C PRO A 114 -16.03 4.87 26.34
N PHE A 115 -15.72 3.90 27.19
CA PHE A 115 -15.23 2.59 26.75
C PHE A 115 -16.16 1.96 25.71
N GLY A 116 -15.59 1.43 24.63
CA GLY A 116 -16.35 0.78 23.57
C GLY A 116 -15.59 0.68 22.25
N TRP A 117 -16.32 0.28 21.23
CA TRP A 117 -15.84 0.22 19.85
C TRP A 117 -16.49 1.33 19.03
N ARG A 118 -15.74 1.95 18.16
CA ARG A 118 -16.23 2.90 17.17
C ARG A 118 -15.92 2.38 15.78
N ASP A 119 -16.94 2.42 14.92
CA ASP A 119 -16.76 2.13 13.50
C ASP A 119 -15.87 3.21 12.85
N PHE A 120 -15.11 2.83 11.84
CA PHE A 120 -14.44 3.80 10.99
C PHE A 120 -15.45 4.62 10.20
N ASP A 121 -15.08 5.84 9.82
CA ASP A 121 -15.94 6.74 9.04
C ASP A 121 -16.29 6.17 7.66
N SER A 122 -15.49 5.23 7.17
CA SER A 122 -15.74 4.45 5.95
C SER A 122 -15.30 3.00 6.16
N PRO A 123 -16.02 2.03 5.60
CA PRO A 123 -15.63 0.61 5.67
C PRO A 123 -14.22 0.40 5.11
N ILE A 124 -13.54 -0.61 5.66
CA ILE A 124 -12.25 -1.06 5.15
C ILE A 124 -12.49 -2.18 4.14
N ARG A 125 -11.84 -2.08 3.00
CA ARG A 125 -11.85 -3.05 1.92
C ARG A 125 -10.44 -3.61 1.73
N TYR A 126 -10.34 -4.90 1.46
CA TYR A 126 -9.07 -5.51 1.12
C TYR A 126 -9.16 -6.17 -0.26
N LYS A 127 -8.09 -6.05 -1.01
CA LYS A 127 -7.94 -6.58 -2.35
C LYS A 127 -6.61 -7.29 -2.46
N LEU A 128 -6.61 -8.49 -3.03
CA LEU A 128 -5.41 -9.21 -3.45
C LEU A 128 -5.46 -9.37 -4.97
N VAL A 129 -4.42 -8.91 -5.63
CA VAL A 129 -4.42 -8.79 -7.08
C VAL A 129 -3.02 -9.03 -7.65
N TYR A 130 -2.92 -9.73 -8.79
CA TYR A 130 -1.73 -9.68 -9.62
C TYR A 130 -1.77 -8.43 -10.49
N LEU A 131 -0.75 -7.58 -10.35
CA LEU A 131 -0.63 -6.36 -11.14
C LEU A 131 0.05 -6.67 -12.47
N ASN A 132 -0.64 -6.39 -13.58
CA ASN A 132 -0.03 -6.54 -14.90
C ASN A 132 0.95 -5.40 -15.20
N SER A 133 2.10 -5.76 -15.77
CA SER A 133 3.21 -4.83 -16.09
C SER A 133 3.06 -4.14 -17.46
N ARG A 134 2.06 -4.53 -18.28
CA ARG A 134 1.84 -3.98 -19.63
C ARG A 134 1.00 -2.72 -19.65
#